data_a2adb7205fc33c97d9b49f6590f1a203
#
_entry.id   a2adb7205fc33c97d9b49f6590f1a203
#
_cell.length_a   1.000
_cell.length_b   1.000
_cell.length_c   1.000
_cell.angle_alpha   90.00
_cell.angle_beta   90.00
_cell.angle_gamma   90.00
#
_symmetry.space_group_name_H-M   'P 1'
#
loop_
_entity.id
_entity.type
_entity.pdbx_description
1 polymer ?
#
loop_
_entity_poly.entity_id
_entity_poly.type
_entity_poly.pdbx_seq_one_letter_code
_entity_poly.pdbx_strand_id
1 'polypeptide(L)'
;ENIIKALKVARVKGRIEMIKVSNEFTLMIDYAHNAMALESLLTTLREYHPHRLVCLFGCGGNRAKSRRYEMREVSSKLADLTVVTSDNPRNEEPMDIINDILVGVHKADGAYVTIPDRKEAIRYCMEHAEDGDIIVLAGKGHEDYQEIKGVKHHMDERELIADIIRENTDLKL
;
A
#
# COMPACT_ATOMS: atom_id res chain seq x y z
N GLU A 1 13.07 -28.43 -16.39
CA GLU A 1 13.15 -28.61 -14.92
C GLU A 1 13.78 -27.41 -14.21
N ASN A 2 14.84 -26.79 -14.78
CA ASN A 2 15.54 -25.64 -14.18
C ASN A 2 14.71 -24.36 -14.21
N ILE A 3 13.90 -24.10 -15.24
CA ILE A 3 13.04 -22.92 -15.35
C ILE A 3 11.97 -22.93 -14.25
N ILE A 4 11.33 -24.07 -14.00
CA ILE A 4 10.31 -24.22 -12.96
C ILE A 4 10.89 -23.99 -11.57
N LYS A 5 12.10 -24.51 -11.31
CA LYS A 5 12.82 -24.28 -10.04
C LYS A 5 13.20 -22.81 -9.88
N ALA A 6 13.69 -22.16 -10.93
CA ALA A 6 14.02 -20.74 -10.93
C ALA A 6 12.80 -19.87 -10.66
N LEU A 7 11.64 -20.15 -11.29
CA LEU A 7 10.39 -19.42 -11.08
C LEU A 7 9.85 -19.54 -9.64
N LYS A 8 10.05 -20.70 -8.99
CA LYS A 8 9.61 -20.90 -7.58
C LYS A 8 10.40 -20.08 -6.58
N VAL A 9 11.60 -19.63 -6.92
CA VAL A 9 12.48 -18.82 -6.04
C VAL A 9 12.69 -17.41 -6.56
N ALA A 10 12.19 -17.09 -7.75
CA ALA A 10 12.29 -15.77 -8.34
C ALA A 10 11.52 -14.75 -7.47
N ARG A 11 12.24 -13.76 -6.99
CA ARG A 11 11.67 -12.61 -6.30
C ARG A 11 11.86 -11.38 -7.18
N VAL A 12 10.78 -10.67 -7.41
CA VAL A 12 10.81 -9.40 -8.17
C VAL A 12 10.62 -8.27 -7.18
N LYS A 13 11.59 -7.34 -7.12
CA LYS A 13 11.51 -6.17 -6.23
C LYS A 13 10.19 -5.44 -6.45
N GLY A 14 9.45 -5.20 -5.39
CA GLY A 14 8.18 -4.48 -5.42
C GLY A 14 6.98 -5.26 -6.01
N ARG A 15 7.06 -6.59 -6.08
CA ARG A 15 5.95 -7.48 -6.47
C ARG A 15 5.76 -8.55 -5.41
N ILE A 16 4.67 -8.45 -4.65
CA ILE A 16 4.39 -9.32 -3.49
C ILE A 16 5.66 -9.53 -2.65
N GLU A 17 6.38 -8.43 -2.40
CA GLU A 17 7.64 -8.45 -1.68
C GLU A 17 7.38 -8.44 -0.19
N MET A 18 7.57 -9.58 0.46
CA MET A 18 7.39 -9.71 1.90
C MET A 18 8.56 -9.07 2.65
N ILE A 19 8.24 -8.15 3.56
CA ILE A 19 9.22 -7.50 4.44
C ILE A 19 9.08 -8.10 5.83
N LYS A 20 10.13 -8.78 6.29
CA LYS A 20 10.11 -9.39 7.63
C LYS A 20 10.30 -8.32 8.69
N VAL A 21 9.23 -7.93 9.35
CA VAL A 21 9.20 -6.93 10.43
C VAL A 21 8.70 -7.52 11.74
N SER A 22 7.82 -8.52 11.71
CA SER A 22 7.21 -9.15 12.88
C SER A 22 6.93 -10.64 12.63
N ASN A 23 6.67 -11.37 13.70
CA ASN A 23 6.12 -12.72 13.63
C ASN A 23 4.59 -12.73 13.81
N GLU A 24 4.01 -11.62 14.27
CA GLU A 24 2.56 -11.51 14.53
C GLU A 24 1.78 -11.15 13.28
N PHE A 25 2.33 -10.33 12.37
CA PHE A 25 1.67 -9.89 11.15
C PHE A 25 2.59 -9.96 9.92
N THR A 26 1.99 -9.96 8.75
CA THR A 26 2.70 -9.93 7.47
C THR A 26 2.66 -8.53 6.86
N LEU A 27 3.81 -7.96 6.53
CA LEU A 27 3.95 -6.71 5.78
C LEU A 27 4.51 -7.00 4.40
N MET A 28 3.88 -6.45 3.36
CA MET A 28 4.34 -6.63 1.98
C MET A 28 4.23 -5.36 1.15
N ILE A 29 5.09 -5.27 0.14
CA ILE A 29 5.12 -4.20 -0.85
C ILE A 29 4.71 -4.76 -2.21
N ASP A 30 3.81 -4.08 -2.92
CA ASP A 30 3.40 -4.42 -4.27
C ASP A 30 3.23 -3.19 -5.17
N TYR A 31 3.39 -3.39 -6.48
CA TYR A 31 3.26 -2.34 -7.50
C TYR A 31 1.83 -2.17 -8.03
N ALA A 32 0.83 -2.82 -7.46
CA ALA A 32 -0.56 -2.65 -7.88
C ALA A 32 -1.00 -1.18 -7.76
N HIS A 33 -1.16 -0.50 -8.89
CA HIS A 33 -1.42 0.94 -8.99
C HIS A 33 -2.65 1.28 -9.87
N ASN A 34 -3.48 0.29 -10.14
CA ASN A 34 -4.79 0.44 -10.79
C ASN A 34 -5.78 -0.56 -10.19
N ALA A 35 -7.07 -0.36 -10.46
CA ALA A 35 -8.14 -1.15 -9.87
C ALA A 35 -8.02 -2.64 -10.16
N MET A 36 -7.76 -3.02 -11.41
CA MET A 36 -7.65 -4.43 -11.80
C MET A 36 -6.50 -5.16 -11.10
N ALA A 37 -5.32 -4.53 -11.03
CA ALA A 37 -4.17 -5.10 -10.33
C ALA A 37 -4.42 -5.19 -8.82
N LEU A 38 -5.04 -4.16 -8.24
CA LEU A 38 -5.39 -4.13 -6.82
C LEU A 38 -6.43 -5.20 -6.47
N GLU A 39 -7.45 -5.36 -7.30
CA GLU A 39 -8.48 -6.40 -7.14
C GLU A 39 -7.87 -7.81 -7.17
N SER A 40 -7.03 -8.09 -8.16
CA SER A 40 -6.32 -9.36 -8.26
C SER A 40 -5.45 -9.63 -7.03
N LEU A 41 -4.69 -8.63 -6.58
CA LEU A 41 -3.84 -8.74 -5.40
C LEU A 41 -4.66 -9.01 -4.13
N LEU A 42 -5.66 -8.19 -3.84
CA LEU A 42 -6.45 -8.32 -2.61
C LEU A 42 -7.27 -9.60 -2.59
N THR A 43 -7.82 -10.03 -3.74
CA THR A 43 -8.52 -11.31 -3.86
C THR A 43 -7.59 -12.48 -3.54
N THR A 44 -6.38 -12.47 -4.09
CA THR A 44 -5.37 -13.50 -3.80
C THR A 44 -5.00 -13.52 -2.32
N LEU A 45 -4.82 -12.34 -1.70
CA LEU A 45 -4.46 -12.25 -0.28
C LEU A 45 -5.59 -12.74 0.64
N ARG A 46 -6.85 -12.58 0.24
CA ARG A 46 -8.00 -13.12 0.98
C ARG A 46 -8.00 -14.65 1.06
N GLU A 47 -7.44 -15.34 0.08
CA GLU A 47 -7.34 -16.81 0.10
C GLU A 47 -6.47 -17.34 1.24
N TYR A 48 -5.61 -16.50 1.82
CA TYR A 48 -4.79 -16.84 2.99
C TYR A 48 -5.52 -16.65 4.34
N HIS A 49 -6.79 -16.23 4.32
CA HIS A 49 -7.64 -16.04 5.49
C HIS A 49 -6.99 -15.16 6.58
N PRO A 50 -6.50 -13.95 6.25
CA PRO A 50 -5.92 -13.06 7.25
C PRO A 50 -6.95 -12.70 8.33
N HIS A 51 -6.46 -12.36 9.55
CA HIS A 51 -7.30 -11.78 10.57
C HIS A 51 -7.95 -10.49 10.06
N ARG A 52 -7.12 -9.55 9.59
CA ARG A 52 -7.55 -8.39 8.79
C ARG A 52 -6.66 -8.25 7.56
N LEU A 53 -7.24 -7.82 6.46
CA LEU A 53 -6.52 -7.37 5.28
C LEU A 53 -6.49 -5.85 5.26
N VAL A 54 -5.31 -5.27 5.49
CA VAL A 54 -5.08 -3.83 5.51
C VAL A 54 -4.45 -3.41 4.19
N CYS A 55 -5.07 -2.48 3.47
CA CYS A 55 -4.58 -1.99 2.18
C CYS A 55 -4.20 -0.52 2.30
N LEU A 56 -2.90 -0.20 2.18
CA LEU A 56 -2.39 1.15 2.08
C LEU A 56 -2.14 1.48 0.61
N PHE A 57 -2.73 2.55 0.11
CA PHE A 57 -2.44 3.05 -1.23
C PHE A 57 -2.65 4.56 -1.38
N GLY A 58 -2.06 5.12 -2.42
CA GLY A 58 -2.32 6.44 -2.94
C GLY A 58 -2.47 6.38 -4.45
N CYS A 59 -2.84 7.51 -5.06
CA CYS A 59 -2.92 7.64 -6.50
C CYS A 59 -1.97 8.73 -7.02
N GLY A 60 -1.44 8.51 -8.21
CA GLY A 60 -0.61 9.50 -8.87
C GLY A 60 -1.41 10.69 -9.39
N GLY A 61 -0.85 11.88 -9.26
CA GLY A 61 -1.33 13.08 -9.93
C GLY A 61 -1.16 13.02 -11.45
N ASN A 62 -1.80 13.93 -12.17
CA ASN A 62 -1.78 13.99 -13.63
C ASN A 62 -2.22 12.67 -14.29
N ARG A 63 -3.19 11.98 -13.69
CA ARG A 63 -3.81 10.74 -14.17
C ARG A 63 -5.33 10.88 -14.18
N ALA A 64 -6.01 9.99 -14.93
CA ALA A 64 -7.46 9.95 -14.97
C ALA A 64 -8.05 9.80 -13.56
N LYS A 65 -8.98 10.69 -13.20
CA LYS A 65 -9.64 10.69 -11.89
C LYS A 65 -10.45 9.42 -11.64
N SER A 66 -11.00 8.79 -12.69
CA SER A 66 -11.73 7.52 -12.57
C SER A 66 -10.92 6.44 -11.86
N ARG A 67 -9.60 6.40 -12.09
CA ARG A 67 -8.69 5.47 -11.39
C ARG A 67 -8.73 5.62 -9.86
N ARG A 68 -8.87 6.86 -9.37
CA ARG A 68 -8.95 7.16 -7.94
C ARG A 68 -10.19 6.54 -7.32
N TYR A 69 -11.33 6.68 -8.00
CA TYR A 69 -12.62 6.13 -7.56
C TYR A 69 -12.64 4.59 -7.62
N GLU A 70 -12.15 4.03 -8.73
CA GLU A 70 -12.12 2.59 -8.95
C GLU A 70 -11.23 1.88 -7.93
N MET A 71 -10.03 2.40 -7.63
CA MET A 71 -9.13 1.82 -6.64
C MET A 71 -9.74 1.86 -5.23
N ARG A 72 -10.42 2.97 -4.89
CA ARG A 72 -11.12 3.08 -3.61
C ARG A 72 -12.26 2.06 -3.50
N GLU A 73 -13.04 1.91 -4.56
CA GLU A 73 -14.13 0.94 -4.60
C GLU A 73 -13.63 -0.49 -4.38
N VAL A 74 -12.56 -0.90 -5.08
CA VAL A 74 -11.93 -2.20 -4.93
C VAL A 74 -11.44 -2.42 -3.50
N SER A 75 -10.69 -1.46 -2.95
CA SER A 75 -10.16 -1.58 -1.59
C SER A 75 -11.26 -1.67 -0.55
N SER A 76 -12.33 -0.86 -0.68
CA SER A 76 -13.47 -0.89 0.25
C SER A 76 -14.23 -2.22 0.26
N LYS A 77 -14.26 -2.93 -0.87
CA LYS A 77 -14.95 -4.22 -0.99
C LYS A 77 -14.11 -5.38 -0.47
N LEU A 78 -12.79 -5.30 -0.62
CA LEU A 78 -11.89 -6.44 -0.40
C LEU A 78 -11.00 -6.32 0.83
N ALA A 79 -10.69 -5.11 1.30
CA ALA A 79 -9.91 -4.89 2.52
C ALA A 79 -10.82 -4.62 3.73
N ASP A 80 -10.36 -4.99 4.93
CA ASP A 80 -11.02 -4.67 6.19
C ASP A 80 -10.73 -3.23 6.61
N LEU A 81 -9.54 -2.73 6.27
CA LEU A 81 -9.13 -1.34 6.48
C LEU A 81 -8.39 -0.82 5.27
N THR A 82 -8.77 0.35 4.78
CA THR A 82 -8.04 1.10 3.76
C THR A 82 -7.32 2.28 4.39
N VAL A 83 -6.02 2.40 4.18
CA VAL A 83 -5.23 3.58 4.56
C VAL A 83 -4.90 4.37 3.30
N VAL A 84 -5.53 5.54 3.16
CA VAL A 84 -5.34 6.42 2.00
C VAL A 84 -4.21 7.41 2.27
N THR A 85 -3.22 7.46 1.39
CA THR A 85 -2.02 8.28 1.55
C THR A 85 -1.56 8.88 0.21
N SER A 86 -0.45 9.63 0.23
CA SER A 86 0.17 10.15 -1.01
C SER A 86 0.92 9.06 -1.75
N ASP A 87 0.96 9.22 -3.08
CA ASP A 87 1.84 8.50 -4.00
C ASP A 87 2.78 9.53 -4.66
N ASN A 88 2.76 9.68 -5.97
CA ASN A 88 3.44 10.72 -6.74
C ASN A 88 2.43 11.84 -7.05
N PRO A 89 2.32 12.92 -6.27
CA PRO A 89 1.33 13.96 -6.51
C PRO A 89 1.61 14.75 -7.79
N ARG A 90 2.83 14.74 -8.29
CA ARG A 90 3.28 15.49 -9.47
C ARG A 90 2.92 16.98 -9.37
N ASN A 91 2.03 17.48 -10.24
CA ASN A 91 1.63 18.88 -10.25
C ASN A 91 0.33 19.17 -9.46
N GLU A 92 -0.28 18.14 -8.87
CA GLU A 92 -1.48 18.29 -8.06
C GLU A 92 -1.14 18.38 -6.56
N GLU A 93 -2.01 19.00 -5.78
CA GLU A 93 -1.88 19.00 -4.34
C GLU A 93 -2.26 17.60 -3.78
N PRO A 94 -1.45 17.03 -2.86
CA PRO A 94 -1.71 15.70 -2.32
C PRO A 94 -3.12 15.53 -1.75
N MET A 95 -3.63 16.54 -1.05
CA MET A 95 -4.97 16.49 -0.46
C MET A 95 -6.10 16.50 -1.50
N ASP A 96 -5.90 17.13 -2.67
CA ASP A 96 -6.90 17.09 -3.73
C ASP A 96 -7.03 15.68 -4.32
N ILE A 97 -5.90 14.99 -4.48
CA ILE A 97 -5.89 13.60 -4.93
C ILE A 97 -6.57 12.70 -3.90
N ILE A 98 -6.25 12.88 -2.61
CA ILE A 98 -6.84 12.11 -1.51
C ILE A 98 -8.35 12.37 -1.45
N ASN A 99 -8.80 13.61 -1.56
CA ASN A 99 -10.21 13.96 -1.58
C ASN A 99 -10.94 13.31 -2.76
N ASP A 100 -10.33 13.28 -3.95
CA ASP A 100 -10.89 12.56 -5.09
C ASP A 100 -11.02 11.05 -4.82
N ILE A 101 -10.03 10.44 -4.17
CA ILE A 101 -10.11 9.02 -3.74
C ILE A 101 -11.31 8.83 -2.81
N LEU A 102 -11.52 9.75 -1.87
CA LEU A 102 -12.59 9.67 -0.87
C LEU A 102 -13.99 9.92 -1.46
N VAL A 103 -14.14 10.73 -2.52
CA VAL A 103 -15.43 10.96 -3.20
C VAL A 103 -16.02 9.66 -3.76
N GLY A 104 -15.18 8.68 -4.15
CA GLY A 104 -15.63 7.34 -4.52
C GLY A 104 -16.29 6.54 -3.39
N VAL A 105 -16.19 7.03 -2.15
CA VAL A 105 -16.70 6.37 -0.92
C VAL A 105 -18.23 6.31 -0.83
N HIS A 106 -18.97 7.17 -1.51
CA HIS A 106 -20.44 7.15 -1.45
C HIS A 106 -21.09 5.85 -1.95
N LYS A 107 -20.28 4.88 -2.42
CA LYS A 107 -20.75 3.57 -2.90
C LYS A 107 -20.19 2.37 -2.14
N ALA A 108 -19.32 2.57 -1.14
CA ALA A 108 -18.69 1.45 -0.44
C ALA A 108 -18.47 1.78 1.05
N ASP A 109 -19.07 1.00 1.94
CA ASP A 109 -19.07 1.18 3.41
C ASP A 109 -17.78 0.69 4.10
N GLY A 110 -16.66 0.51 3.38
CA GLY A 110 -15.41 0.01 3.96
C GLY A 110 -14.73 1.00 4.90
N ALA A 111 -14.22 0.51 6.03
CA ALA A 111 -13.46 1.31 6.98
C ALA A 111 -12.21 1.92 6.33
N TYR A 112 -11.91 3.18 6.63
CA TYR A 112 -10.73 3.86 6.12
C TYR A 112 -10.15 4.87 7.08
N VAL A 113 -8.85 5.15 6.88
CA VAL A 113 -8.09 6.22 7.53
C VAL A 113 -7.36 7.01 6.46
N THR A 114 -7.21 8.31 6.65
CA THR A 114 -6.47 9.19 5.75
C THR A 114 -5.26 9.78 6.45
N ILE A 115 -4.08 9.49 5.92
CA ILE A 115 -2.80 9.99 6.43
C ILE A 115 -1.96 10.43 5.22
N PRO A 116 -1.86 11.74 4.94
CA PRO A 116 -1.21 12.24 3.72
C PRO A 116 0.27 11.91 3.62
N ASP A 117 1.01 11.94 4.73
CA ASP A 117 2.42 11.54 4.77
C ASP A 117 2.53 10.01 4.69
N ARG A 118 3.26 9.51 3.67
CA ARG A 118 3.36 8.08 3.43
C ARG A 118 4.17 7.34 4.50
N LYS A 119 5.20 7.96 5.08
CA LYS A 119 5.94 7.37 6.19
C LYS A 119 5.05 7.20 7.41
N GLU A 120 4.29 8.23 7.75
CA GLU A 120 3.36 8.19 8.87
C GLU A 120 2.19 7.22 8.63
N ALA A 121 1.74 7.07 7.37
CA ALA A 121 0.74 6.09 6.99
C ALA A 121 1.25 4.64 7.18
N ILE A 122 2.50 4.37 6.79
CA ILE A 122 3.17 3.08 7.01
C ILE A 122 3.34 2.83 8.51
N ARG A 123 3.80 3.84 9.26
CA ARG A 123 3.92 3.78 10.72
C ARG A 123 2.59 3.40 11.36
N TYR A 124 1.52 4.07 10.99
CA TYR A 124 0.17 3.78 11.48
C TYR A 124 -0.22 2.32 11.25
N CYS A 125 0.02 1.80 10.04
CA CYS A 125 -0.27 0.40 9.74
C CYS A 125 0.51 -0.57 10.64
N MET A 126 1.79 -0.29 10.90
CA MET A 126 2.65 -1.15 11.71
C MET A 126 2.29 -1.08 13.20
N GLU A 127 1.98 0.11 13.73
CA GLU A 127 1.64 0.32 15.14
C GLU A 127 0.24 -0.23 15.51
N HIS A 128 -0.68 -0.27 14.53
CA HIS A 128 -2.05 -0.77 14.73
C HIS A 128 -2.25 -2.18 14.14
N ALA A 129 -1.16 -2.87 13.81
CA ALA A 129 -1.22 -4.26 13.36
C ALA A 129 -1.69 -5.18 14.49
N GLU A 130 -2.51 -6.16 14.13
CA GLU A 130 -2.99 -7.21 15.04
C GLU A 130 -2.44 -8.58 14.58
N ASP A 131 -2.44 -9.54 15.49
CA ASP A 131 -1.96 -10.89 15.18
C ASP A 131 -2.78 -11.52 14.04
N GLY A 132 -2.07 -12.04 13.04
CA GLY A 132 -2.66 -12.63 11.84
C GLY A 132 -3.06 -11.62 10.75
N ASP A 133 -2.74 -10.33 10.89
CA ASP A 133 -2.98 -9.33 9.84
C ASP A 133 -2.09 -9.54 8.62
N ILE A 134 -2.63 -9.22 7.45
CA ILE A 134 -1.85 -8.98 6.23
C ILE A 134 -1.98 -7.50 5.87
N ILE A 135 -0.85 -6.81 5.84
CA ILE A 135 -0.73 -5.38 5.46
C ILE A 135 -0.05 -5.30 4.11
N VAL A 136 -0.69 -4.69 3.12
CA VAL A 136 -0.10 -4.46 1.81
C VAL A 136 0.07 -2.97 1.53
N LEU A 137 1.32 -2.59 1.22
CA LEU A 137 1.69 -1.26 0.72
C LEU A 137 1.64 -1.31 -0.80
N ALA A 138 0.54 -0.81 -1.37
CA ALA A 138 0.28 -0.88 -2.80
C ALA A 138 0.64 0.42 -3.54
N GLY A 139 1.07 0.27 -4.78
CA GLY A 139 1.26 1.35 -5.74
C GLY A 139 2.71 1.67 -6.08
N LYS A 140 3.60 1.77 -5.09
CA LYS A 140 5.00 2.17 -5.30
C LYS A 140 5.89 1.01 -5.76
N GLY A 141 5.70 -0.17 -5.19
CA GLY A 141 6.47 -1.36 -5.55
C GLY A 141 7.98 -1.14 -5.51
N HIS A 142 8.63 -1.17 -6.67
CA HIS A 142 10.09 -0.99 -6.81
C HIS A 142 10.54 0.48 -6.86
N GLU A 143 9.61 1.44 -6.94
CA GLU A 143 9.94 2.86 -6.98
C GLU A 143 10.61 3.31 -5.68
N ASP A 144 11.71 4.03 -5.81
CA ASP A 144 12.52 4.58 -4.71
C ASP A 144 12.45 6.11 -4.65
N TYR A 145 11.38 6.70 -5.19
CA TYR A 145 11.17 8.13 -5.23
C TYR A 145 9.70 8.53 -5.07
N GLN A 146 9.49 9.79 -4.70
CA GLN A 146 8.24 10.50 -4.82
C GLN A 146 8.41 11.68 -5.77
N GLU A 147 7.57 11.78 -6.80
CA GLU A 147 7.61 12.86 -7.78
C GLU A 147 6.68 14.00 -7.35
N ILE A 148 7.27 15.18 -7.07
CA ILE A 148 6.57 16.41 -6.67
C ILE A 148 7.03 17.54 -7.59
N LYS A 149 6.09 18.17 -8.31
CA LYS A 149 6.36 19.32 -9.22
C LYS A 149 7.52 19.06 -10.18
N GLY A 150 7.57 17.84 -10.75
CA GLY A 150 8.59 17.42 -11.70
C GLY A 150 9.94 17.03 -11.09
N VAL A 151 10.08 17.10 -9.76
CA VAL A 151 11.30 16.68 -9.05
C VAL A 151 11.07 15.34 -8.38
N LYS A 152 12.01 14.42 -8.56
CA LYS A 152 12.02 13.13 -7.86
C LYS A 152 12.79 13.28 -6.55
N HIS A 153 12.08 13.11 -5.45
CA HIS A 153 12.65 13.06 -4.10
C HIS A 153 12.85 11.60 -3.72
N HIS A 154 14.00 11.25 -3.16
CA HIS A 154 14.26 9.88 -2.72
C HIS A 154 13.24 9.45 -1.65
N MET A 155 12.61 8.30 -1.86
CA MET A 155 11.65 7.69 -0.95
C MET A 155 11.48 6.20 -1.29
N ASP A 156 12.21 5.34 -0.63
CA ASP A 156 12.06 3.88 -0.72
C ASP A 156 11.27 3.36 0.50
N GLU A 157 10.17 2.66 0.28
CA GLU A 157 9.33 2.13 1.36
C GLU A 157 10.09 1.19 2.30
N ARG A 158 11.10 0.48 1.80
CA ARG A 158 11.95 -0.41 2.60
C ARG A 158 12.78 0.37 3.61
N GLU A 159 13.30 1.52 3.18
CA GLU A 159 14.06 2.43 4.05
C GLU A 159 13.13 3.10 5.07
N LEU A 160 11.93 3.52 4.64
CA LEU A 160 10.92 4.06 5.56
C LEU A 160 10.54 3.06 6.65
N ILE A 161 10.34 1.80 6.29
CA ILE A 161 10.04 0.72 7.25
C ILE A 161 11.21 0.53 8.22
N ALA A 162 12.44 0.47 7.71
CA ALA A 162 13.63 0.34 8.55
C ALA A 162 13.81 1.53 9.51
N ASP A 163 13.49 2.74 9.07
CA ASP A 163 13.52 3.95 9.90
C ASP A 163 12.45 3.89 11.00
N ILE A 164 11.22 3.49 10.66
CA ILE A 164 10.12 3.34 11.62
C ILE A 164 10.52 2.33 12.71
N ILE A 165 11.11 1.20 12.34
CA ILE A 165 11.58 0.18 13.29
C ILE A 165 12.65 0.77 14.22
N ARG A 166 13.59 1.56 13.71
CA ARG A 166 14.64 2.20 14.52
C ARG A 166 14.11 3.29 15.46
N GLU A 167 13.09 4.01 15.03
CA GLU A 167 12.49 5.12 15.79
C GLU A 167 11.54 4.63 16.89
N ASN A 168 11.01 3.42 16.78
CA ASN A 168 10.00 2.88 17.68
C ASN A 168 10.46 1.55 18.30
N THR A 169 11.08 1.64 19.48
CA THR A 169 11.54 0.48 20.27
C THR A 169 10.40 -0.34 20.86
N ASP A 170 9.17 0.17 20.86
CA ASP A 170 7.99 -0.46 21.46
C ASP A 170 7.11 -1.18 20.42
N LEU A 171 7.48 -1.14 19.14
CA LEU A 171 6.83 -1.97 18.13
C LEU A 171 6.96 -3.46 18.53
N LYS A 172 5.84 -4.15 18.58
CA LYS A 172 5.80 -5.61 18.75
C LYS A 172 6.42 -6.28 17.52
N LEU A 173 7.72 -6.46 17.54
CA LEU A 173 8.52 -7.03 16.45
C LEU A 173 8.80 -8.51 16.67
#